data_9cdbbdbe5c6348c2cb0d7e76bdf31a13
#
_entry.id   9cdbbdbe5c6348c2cb0d7e76bdf31a13
#
_cell.length_a   1.000
_cell.length_b   1.000
_cell.length_c   1.000
_cell.angle_alpha   90.00
_cell.angle_beta   90.00
_cell.angle_gamma   90.00
#
_symmetry.space_group_name_H-M   'P 1'
#
loop_
_entity.id
_entity.type
_entity.pdbx_description
1 polymer ?
#
loop_
_entity_poly.entity_id
_entity_poly.type
_entity_poly.pdbx_seq_one_letter_code
_entity_poly.pdbx_strand_id
1 'polypeptide(L)'
;MQCVACRFILLLLLTLLMTPAGAADRTPPSTAQDLQYGEALYYYYQQDWFNSIVRLQIAKTQERLPNHADEAELLLGGLDLSYGLRNVASTIFERMLTNEHADEQIRNRAWFYLAKISYQRGDTVNALQALSRVSDDMTRTTRVEVSQLHSLLLLQLGQNDAAIEVLEASKDINAWSPYLAYNLGVAYIRNGQLERGAKELDTLGELSGRSEELRLLRDKANLALGYSYLQDGATQQSREILERVRLEGPLSNKALLGAGWANAEADEFGHALVPWSELGRRNATDPAVQEALLAMPYAMTRMNLHGRAVQQYNGVIGTLFDEKDKLDESIDAIRKGELLEILQGQDLRNGSGWLQELTLDTQSPALRYQVALMAAHEFQEAVKNYRDLSVLRNNLQTWATNIDAYDNMLSARQHRFANKRPAAEHALRSEDRKLFEQRHHQLRDRLAQIEGANDPVGLADTSEAEQWNKLEDIKVKLAGLPAGPDTDALRERQARAECALYWQL
;
A
#
# COMPACT_ATOMS: atom_id res chain seq x y z
N MET A 1 22.09 63.95 -12.17
CA MET A 1 20.85 63.66 -11.44
C MET A 1 19.96 62.65 -12.17
N GLN A 2 20.53 61.64 -12.83
CA GLN A 2 19.74 60.63 -13.60
C GLN A 2 19.96 59.16 -13.14
N CYS A 3 20.66 58.97 -12.03
CA CYS A 3 21.01 57.58 -11.58
C CYS A 3 20.30 57.09 -10.32
N VAL A 4 19.52 57.93 -9.62
CA VAL A 4 18.82 57.59 -8.39
C VAL A 4 17.37 57.16 -8.66
N ALA A 5 16.71 57.71 -9.67
CA ALA A 5 15.35 57.35 -10.06
C ALA A 5 15.25 55.94 -10.66
N CYS A 6 16.27 55.47 -11.39
CA CYS A 6 16.30 54.13 -11.97
C CYS A 6 16.49 53.00 -10.94
N ARG A 7 17.18 53.29 -9.81
CA ARG A 7 17.33 52.31 -8.73
C ARG A 7 16.08 52.13 -7.87
N PHE A 8 15.24 53.16 -7.74
CA PHE A 8 13.99 53.07 -6.99
C PHE A 8 12.90 52.37 -7.80
N ILE A 9 12.87 52.51 -9.12
CA ILE A 9 11.91 51.80 -10.00
C ILE A 9 12.28 50.34 -10.09
N LEU A 10 13.56 49.95 -10.08
CA LEU A 10 13.99 48.54 -10.10
C LEU A 10 13.70 47.82 -8.77
N LEU A 11 13.77 48.54 -7.61
CA LEU A 11 13.39 47.99 -6.30
C LEU A 11 11.87 47.87 -6.14
N LEU A 12 11.08 48.76 -6.74
CA LEU A 12 9.62 48.68 -6.70
C LEU A 12 9.08 47.59 -7.64
N LEU A 13 9.76 47.26 -8.74
CA LEU A 13 9.43 46.16 -9.64
C LEU A 13 9.83 44.79 -9.08
N LEU A 14 10.85 44.71 -8.20
CA LEU A 14 11.24 43.46 -7.53
C LEU A 14 10.28 43.06 -6.38
N THR A 15 9.58 44.05 -5.78
CA THR A 15 8.58 43.77 -4.72
C THR A 15 7.22 43.37 -5.27
N LEU A 16 6.92 43.59 -6.56
CA LEU A 16 5.68 43.18 -7.20
C LEU A 16 5.71 41.74 -7.80
N LEU A 17 6.89 41.06 -7.78
CA LEU A 17 7.04 39.69 -8.23
C LEU A 17 7.08 38.65 -7.11
N MET A 18 6.94 39.08 -5.86
CA MET A 18 6.63 38.17 -4.76
C MET A 18 5.09 38.03 -4.65
N THR A 19 4.47 37.42 -5.64
CA THR A 19 3.20 36.75 -5.39
C THR A 19 3.50 35.69 -4.33
N PRO A 20 2.82 35.66 -3.18
CA PRO A 20 2.94 34.55 -2.25
C PRO A 20 2.60 33.32 -3.11
N ALA A 21 3.57 32.41 -3.25
CA ALA A 21 3.31 31.07 -3.74
C ALA A 21 2.08 30.59 -2.99
N GLY A 22 1.01 30.30 -3.73
CA GLY A 22 -0.28 29.98 -3.17
C GLY A 22 -0.06 29.00 -2.04
N ALA A 23 -0.47 29.40 -0.84
CA ALA A 23 -0.68 28.49 0.25
C ALA A 23 -1.61 27.42 -0.35
N ALA A 24 -1.05 26.27 -0.67
CA ALA A 24 -1.86 25.11 -0.93
C ALA A 24 -2.88 25.09 0.21
N ASP A 25 -4.16 25.07 -0.12
CA ASP A 25 -5.26 24.91 0.82
C ASP A 25 -4.95 23.69 1.69
N ARG A 26 -4.15 23.93 2.73
CA ARG A 26 -4.05 23.00 3.85
C ARG A 26 -5.33 23.25 4.61
N THR A 27 -6.38 22.51 4.23
CA THR A 27 -7.48 22.26 5.15
C THR A 27 -6.79 21.90 6.47
N PRO A 28 -7.07 22.64 7.58
CA PRO A 28 -6.52 22.30 8.87
C PRO A 28 -6.83 20.80 9.10
N PRO A 29 -5.88 20.00 9.61
CA PRO A 29 -6.16 18.62 9.93
C PRO A 29 -7.45 18.63 10.74
N SER A 30 -8.46 17.85 10.30
CA SER A 30 -9.72 17.73 11.01
C SER A 30 -9.38 17.24 12.41
N THR A 31 -9.45 18.13 13.37
CA THR A 31 -9.20 17.82 14.78
C THR A 31 -10.26 16.80 15.19
N ALA A 32 -9.84 15.64 15.66
CA ALA A 32 -10.77 14.65 16.17
C ALA A 32 -11.53 15.26 17.35
N GLN A 33 -12.83 15.54 17.15
CA GLN A 33 -13.69 16.16 18.18
C GLN A 33 -14.03 15.15 19.28
N ASP A 34 -14.14 13.87 18.91
CA ASP A 34 -14.38 12.78 19.84
C ASP A 34 -13.05 12.18 20.30
N LEU A 35 -12.74 12.28 21.59
CA LEU A 35 -11.50 11.79 22.17
C LEU A 35 -11.25 10.31 21.87
N GLN A 36 -12.29 9.49 21.92
CA GLN A 36 -12.22 8.05 21.64
C GLN A 36 -11.94 7.75 20.17
N TYR A 37 -12.40 8.60 19.26
CA TYR A 37 -12.04 8.51 17.85
C TYR A 37 -10.56 8.85 17.64
N GLY A 38 -10.11 9.93 18.29
CA GLY A 38 -8.69 10.32 18.29
C GLY A 38 -7.77 9.21 18.84
N GLU A 39 -8.18 8.55 19.94
CA GLU A 39 -7.47 7.41 20.51
C GLU A 39 -7.39 6.24 19.51
N ALA A 40 -8.49 5.92 18.82
CA ALA A 40 -8.49 4.87 17.81
C ALA A 40 -7.58 5.21 16.61
N LEU A 41 -7.58 6.47 16.16
CA LEU A 41 -6.70 6.96 15.11
C LEU A 41 -5.22 6.88 15.52
N TYR A 42 -4.88 7.16 16.77
CA TYR A 42 -3.53 7.02 17.27
C TYR A 42 -2.99 5.59 17.07
N TYR A 43 -3.76 4.57 17.49
CA TYR A 43 -3.38 3.18 17.24
C TYR A 43 -3.34 2.83 15.75
N TYR A 44 -4.26 3.36 14.95
CA TYR A 44 -4.29 3.17 13.51
C TYR A 44 -2.99 3.65 12.85
N TYR A 45 -2.55 4.86 13.15
CA TYR A 45 -1.31 5.41 12.59
C TYR A 45 -0.04 4.74 13.11
N GLN A 46 -0.11 4.07 14.26
CA GLN A 46 0.96 3.20 14.75
C GLN A 46 0.94 1.81 14.11
N GLN A 47 0.01 1.54 13.20
CA GLN A 47 -0.21 0.23 12.60
C GLN A 47 -0.63 -0.85 13.63
N ASP A 48 -1.05 -0.45 14.80
CA ASP A 48 -1.66 -1.32 15.80
C ASP A 48 -3.17 -1.43 15.55
N TRP A 49 -3.50 -2.05 14.45
CA TRP A 49 -4.87 -2.12 13.94
C TRP A 49 -5.81 -2.87 14.90
N PHE A 50 -5.30 -3.87 15.62
CA PHE A 50 -6.10 -4.61 16.58
C PHE A 50 -6.61 -3.70 17.71
N ASN A 51 -5.73 -2.93 18.33
CA ASN A 51 -6.13 -1.97 19.36
C ASN A 51 -7.06 -0.88 18.79
N SER A 52 -6.83 -0.42 17.57
CA SER A 52 -7.72 0.53 16.90
C SER A 52 -9.14 -0.05 16.75
N ILE A 53 -9.29 -1.29 16.26
CA ILE A 53 -10.59 -1.98 16.15
C ILE A 53 -11.29 -2.06 17.51
N VAL A 54 -10.57 -2.51 18.53
CA VAL A 54 -11.13 -2.67 19.88
C VAL A 54 -11.63 -1.34 20.44
N ARG A 55 -10.84 -0.26 20.27
CA ARG A 55 -11.23 1.09 20.71
C ARG A 55 -12.46 1.61 19.98
N LEU A 56 -12.51 1.44 18.66
CA LEU A 56 -13.69 1.82 17.87
C LEU A 56 -14.95 1.06 18.30
N GLN A 57 -14.85 -0.25 18.50
CA GLN A 57 -15.98 -1.08 18.93
C GLN A 57 -16.48 -0.68 20.33
N ILE A 58 -15.57 -0.44 21.28
CA ILE A 58 -15.92 0.02 22.64
C ILE A 58 -16.57 1.40 22.57
N ALA A 59 -15.96 2.34 21.86
CA ALA A 59 -16.47 3.70 21.74
C ALA A 59 -17.87 3.72 21.10
N LYS A 60 -18.10 2.89 20.08
CA LYS A 60 -19.40 2.73 19.42
C LYS A 60 -20.44 2.13 20.39
N THR A 61 -20.10 1.05 21.10
CA THR A 61 -21.00 0.40 22.07
C THR A 61 -21.40 1.35 23.22
N GLN A 62 -20.51 2.26 23.56
CA GLN A 62 -20.73 3.25 24.62
C GLN A 62 -21.29 4.58 24.12
N GLU A 63 -21.66 4.69 22.84
CA GLU A 63 -22.21 5.90 22.19
C GLU A 63 -21.32 7.15 22.39
N ARG A 64 -19.98 6.97 22.34
CA ARG A 64 -18.99 8.02 22.59
C ARG A 64 -18.40 8.62 21.31
N LEU A 65 -19.12 8.53 20.20
CA LEU A 65 -18.71 9.01 18.88
C LEU A 65 -19.79 9.93 18.26
N PRO A 66 -20.28 10.95 18.98
CA PRO A 66 -21.38 11.78 18.47
C PRO A 66 -21.02 12.58 17.21
N ASN A 67 -19.73 12.93 17.02
CA ASN A 67 -19.29 13.74 15.90
C ASN A 67 -18.63 12.93 14.78
N HIS A 68 -18.18 11.70 15.04
CA HIS A 68 -17.41 10.87 14.11
C HIS A 68 -18.00 9.45 13.94
N ALA A 69 -19.32 9.30 14.06
CA ALA A 69 -19.96 7.98 14.00
C ALA A 69 -19.73 7.30 12.65
N ASP A 70 -19.93 8.03 11.56
CA ASP A 70 -19.83 7.48 10.19
C ASP A 70 -18.36 7.23 9.79
N GLU A 71 -17.43 8.14 10.13
CA GLU A 71 -16.00 7.96 9.88
C GLU A 71 -15.44 6.77 10.68
N ALA A 72 -15.90 6.62 11.92
CA ALA A 72 -15.51 5.50 12.77
C ALA A 72 -16.02 4.15 12.21
N GLU A 73 -17.25 4.10 11.69
CA GLU A 73 -17.76 2.91 10.99
C GLU A 73 -16.99 2.61 9.71
N LEU A 74 -16.69 3.64 8.92
CA LEU A 74 -15.91 3.49 7.70
C LEU A 74 -14.51 2.95 8.01
N LEU A 75 -13.85 3.49 9.04
CA LEU A 75 -12.54 3.03 9.49
C LEU A 75 -12.60 1.59 10.01
N LEU A 76 -13.61 1.26 10.82
CA LEU A 76 -13.80 -0.09 11.35
C LEU A 76 -13.99 -1.11 10.22
N GLY A 77 -14.87 -0.82 9.25
CA GLY A 77 -15.06 -1.68 8.09
C GLY A 77 -13.79 -1.84 7.25
N GLY A 78 -13.01 -0.78 7.08
CA GLY A 78 -11.72 -0.81 6.38
C GLY A 78 -10.67 -1.68 7.12
N LEU A 79 -10.62 -1.60 8.44
CA LEU A 79 -9.74 -2.42 9.28
C LEU A 79 -10.17 -3.90 9.25
N ASP A 80 -11.46 -4.20 9.40
CA ASP A 80 -11.98 -5.56 9.29
C ASP A 80 -11.67 -6.17 7.92
N LEU A 81 -11.78 -5.37 6.84
CA LEU A 81 -11.39 -5.80 5.51
C LEU A 81 -9.89 -6.10 5.43
N SER A 82 -9.06 -5.28 6.07
CA SER A 82 -7.60 -5.47 6.12
C SER A 82 -7.22 -6.78 6.82
N TYR A 83 -8.00 -7.21 7.81
CA TYR A 83 -7.87 -8.53 8.46
C TYR A 83 -8.53 -9.68 7.68
N GLY A 84 -9.05 -9.43 6.48
CA GLY A 84 -9.74 -10.44 5.67
C GLY A 84 -11.14 -10.80 6.15
N LEU A 85 -11.72 -10.08 7.11
CA LEU A 85 -13.08 -10.26 7.63
C LEU A 85 -14.11 -9.69 6.64
N ARG A 86 -14.08 -10.15 5.40
CA ARG A 86 -14.85 -9.60 4.27
C ARG A 86 -16.36 -9.56 4.53
N ASN A 87 -16.91 -10.58 5.19
CA ASN A 87 -18.34 -10.63 5.49
C ASN A 87 -18.74 -9.56 6.52
N VAL A 88 -17.93 -9.37 7.56
CA VAL A 88 -18.16 -8.34 8.59
C VAL A 88 -18.06 -6.96 7.97
N ALA A 89 -16.99 -6.70 7.21
CA ALA A 89 -16.79 -5.44 6.50
C ALA A 89 -17.93 -5.14 5.52
N SER A 90 -18.39 -6.13 4.74
CA SER A 90 -19.53 -5.99 3.83
C SER A 90 -20.79 -5.55 4.58
N THR A 91 -21.10 -6.20 5.70
CA THR A 91 -22.27 -5.85 6.52
C THR A 91 -22.19 -4.41 7.07
N ILE A 92 -20.98 -3.97 7.45
CA ILE A 92 -20.77 -2.58 7.91
C ILE A 92 -21.06 -1.60 6.77
N PHE A 93 -20.45 -1.80 5.59
CA PHE A 93 -20.63 -0.89 4.46
C PHE A 93 -22.06 -0.90 3.91
N GLU A 94 -22.70 -2.06 3.82
CA GLU A 94 -24.12 -2.16 3.42
C GLU A 94 -25.03 -1.37 4.38
N ARG A 95 -24.80 -1.48 5.69
CA ARG A 95 -25.54 -0.71 6.68
C ARG A 95 -25.29 0.80 6.55
N MET A 96 -24.06 1.23 6.31
CA MET A 96 -23.73 2.64 6.08
C MET A 96 -24.48 3.19 4.88
N LEU A 97 -24.68 2.41 3.84
CA LEU A 97 -25.40 2.80 2.64
C LEU A 97 -26.91 2.89 2.83
N THR A 98 -27.46 2.32 3.90
CA THR A 98 -28.88 2.51 4.26
C THR A 98 -29.13 3.83 4.97
N ASN A 99 -28.08 4.53 5.44
CA ASN A 99 -28.20 5.85 6.06
C ASN A 99 -28.28 6.93 4.97
N GLU A 100 -29.49 7.42 4.68
CA GLU A 100 -29.73 8.46 3.67
C GLU A 100 -29.11 9.82 4.04
N HIS A 101 -28.71 10.02 5.29
CA HIS A 101 -28.13 11.28 5.79
C HIS A 101 -26.60 11.24 5.87
N ALA A 102 -25.98 10.10 5.53
CA ALA A 102 -24.52 9.98 5.50
C ALA A 102 -23.92 10.91 4.43
N ASP A 103 -22.76 11.48 4.75
CA ASP A 103 -21.98 12.30 3.82
C ASP A 103 -21.69 11.53 2.52
N GLU A 104 -21.82 12.21 1.38
CA GLU A 104 -21.67 11.56 0.07
C GLU A 104 -20.26 11.01 -0.14
N GLN A 105 -19.23 11.66 0.37
CA GLN A 105 -17.86 11.15 0.31
C GLN A 105 -17.69 9.83 1.12
N ILE A 106 -18.35 9.73 2.26
CA ILE A 106 -18.38 8.51 3.08
C ILE A 106 -19.12 7.39 2.35
N ARG A 107 -20.27 7.70 1.73
CA ARG A 107 -21.03 6.74 0.91
C ARG A 107 -20.22 6.24 -0.29
N ASN A 108 -19.52 7.12 -0.98
CA ASN A 108 -18.62 6.77 -2.09
C ASN A 108 -17.50 5.84 -1.63
N ARG A 109 -16.90 6.09 -0.48
CA ARG A 109 -15.90 5.20 0.12
C ARG A 109 -16.51 3.83 0.47
N ALA A 110 -17.71 3.78 1.02
CA ALA A 110 -18.39 2.52 1.33
C ALA A 110 -18.67 1.71 0.05
N TRP A 111 -19.17 2.34 -1.03
CA TRP A 111 -19.34 1.68 -2.33
C TRP A 111 -18.01 1.17 -2.90
N PHE A 112 -16.95 1.98 -2.81
CA PHE A 112 -15.62 1.56 -3.25
C PHE A 112 -15.11 0.34 -2.48
N TYR A 113 -15.28 0.30 -1.16
CA TYR A 113 -14.89 -0.87 -0.35
C TYR A 113 -15.71 -2.12 -0.70
N LEU A 114 -17.02 -1.98 -0.95
CA LEU A 114 -17.84 -3.11 -1.43
C LEU A 114 -17.38 -3.63 -2.79
N ALA A 115 -17.01 -2.72 -3.70
CA ALA A 115 -16.41 -3.08 -4.98
C ALA A 115 -15.10 -3.85 -4.79
N LYS A 116 -14.24 -3.38 -3.89
CA LYS A 116 -12.98 -4.04 -3.55
C LYS A 116 -13.20 -5.43 -2.94
N ILE A 117 -14.18 -5.59 -2.06
CA ILE A 117 -14.56 -6.89 -1.49
C ILE A 117 -15.04 -7.85 -2.58
N SER A 118 -15.89 -7.37 -3.48
CA SER A 118 -16.39 -8.18 -4.61
C SER A 118 -15.26 -8.59 -5.54
N TYR A 119 -14.34 -7.66 -5.85
CA TYR A 119 -13.13 -7.97 -6.62
C TYR A 119 -12.28 -9.08 -5.96
N GLN A 120 -12.02 -8.99 -4.65
CA GLN A 120 -11.26 -9.98 -3.89
C GLN A 120 -11.94 -11.35 -3.81
N ARG A 121 -13.27 -11.41 -4.02
CA ARG A 121 -14.03 -12.64 -4.14
C ARG A 121 -14.04 -13.20 -5.57
N GLY A 122 -13.43 -12.50 -6.52
CA GLY A 122 -13.49 -12.84 -7.95
C GLY A 122 -14.82 -12.49 -8.61
N ASP A 123 -15.66 -11.72 -7.94
CA ASP A 123 -16.98 -11.32 -8.44
C ASP A 123 -16.87 -9.96 -9.15
N THR A 124 -16.38 -10.01 -10.39
CA THR A 124 -16.13 -8.84 -11.23
C THR A 124 -17.41 -8.06 -11.54
N VAL A 125 -18.54 -8.75 -11.69
CA VAL A 125 -19.83 -8.13 -12.05
C VAL A 125 -20.35 -7.26 -10.89
N ASN A 126 -20.41 -7.81 -9.69
CA ASN A 126 -20.86 -7.07 -8.51
C ASN A 126 -19.86 -5.95 -8.15
N ALA A 127 -18.55 -6.15 -8.40
CA ALA A 127 -17.56 -5.11 -8.23
C ALA A 127 -17.84 -3.90 -9.14
N LEU A 128 -18.13 -4.12 -10.42
CA LEU A 128 -18.50 -3.05 -11.35
C LEU A 128 -19.82 -2.37 -10.98
N GLN A 129 -20.82 -3.16 -10.54
CA GLN A 129 -22.09 -2.60 -10.04
C GLN A 129 -21.87 -1.67 -8.85
N ALA A 130 -21.03 -2.05 -7.91
CA ALA A 130 -20.71 -1.20 -6.76
C ALA A 130 -19.98 0.08 -7.20
N LEU A 131 -19.03 -0.01 -8.13
CA LEU A 131 -18.35 1.17 -8.67
C LEU A 131 -19.28 2.12 -9.42
N SER A 132 -20.28 1.61 -10.13
CA SER A 132 -21.27 2.46 -10.83
C SER A 132 -22.15 3.29 -9.90
N ARG A 133 -22.14 3.02 -8.60
CA ARG A 133 -22.84 3.78 -7.56
C ARG A 133 -22.00 4.90 -6.96
N VAL A 134 -20.70 4.91 -7.24
CA VAL A 134 -19.78 5.96 -6.78
C VAL A 134 -20.02 7.22 -7.60
N SER A 135 -20.36 8.33 -6.95
CA SER A 135 -20.57 9.63 -7.60
C SER A 135 -19.26 10.40 -7.77
N ASP A 136 -19.31 11.53 -8.47
CA ASP A 136 -18.14 12.38 -8.70
C ASP A 136 -17.71 13.19 -7.47
N ASP A 137 -18.54 13.27 -6.43
CA ASP A 137 -18.20 13.96 -5.18
C ASP A 137 -17.29 13.09 -4.32
N MET A 138 -16.04 13.09 -4.67
CA MET A 138 -15.01 12.31 -3.97
C MET A 138 -13.67 13.05 -3.92
N THR A 139 -12.87 12.70 -2.92
CA THR A 139 -11.51 13.23 -2.85
C THR A 139 -10.67 12.76 -4.05
N ARG A 140 -9.64 13.55 -4.39
CA ARG A 140 -8.70 13.19 -5.47
C ARG A 140 -8.10 11.78 -5.28
N THR A 141 -7.72 11.43 -4.07
CA THR A 141 -7.15 10.12 -3.75
C THR A 141 -8.15 9.00 -4.01
N THR A 142 -9.39 9.16 -3.57
CA THR A 142 -10.46 8.18 -3.82
C THR A 142 -10.73 8.01 -5.31
N ARG A 143 -10.70 9.10 -6.09
CA ARG A 143 -10.90 9.05 -7.54
C ARG A 143 -9.83 8.23 -8.25
N VAL A 144 -8.56 8.39 -7.86
CA VAL A 144 -7.46 7.55 -8.40
C VAL A 144 -7.66 6.08 -8.07
N GLU A 145 -7.99 5.75 -6.82
CA GLU A 145 -8.26 4.37 -6.38
C GLU A 145 -9.45 3.74 -7.14
N VAL A 146 -10.54 4.49 -7.29
CA VAL A 146 -11.74 4.06 -8.03
C VAL A 146 -11.40 3.82 -9.50
N SER A 147 -10.72 4.77 -10.18
CA SER A 147 -10.35 4.64 -11.59
C SER A 147 -9.40 3.46 -11.82
N GLN A 148 -8.48 3.22 -10.89
CA GLN A 148 -7.57 2.09 -10.96
C GLN A 148 -8.31 0.75 -10.87
N LEU A 149 -9.20 0.58 -9.91
CA LEU A 149 -9.98 -0.64 -9.76
C LEU A 149 -10.94 -0.82 -10.94
N HIS A 150 -11.62 0.25 -11.35
CA HIS A 150 -12.59 0.23 -12.47
C HIS A 150 -11.92 -0.20 -13.77
N SER A 151 -10.81 0.45 -14.14
CA SER A 151 -10.05 0.10 -15.33
C SER A 151 -9.52 -1.34 -15.31
N LEU A 152 -9.05 -1.82 -14.15
CA LEU A 152 -8.60 -3.20 -13.98
C LEU A 152 -9.72 -4.21 -14.25
N LEU A 153 -10.90 -3.99 -13.67
CA LEU A 153 -12.06 -4.86 -13.85
C LEU A 153 -12.54 -4.88 -15.30
N LEU A 154 -12.59 -3.72 -15.95
CA LEU A 154 -12.97 -3.61 -17.38
C LEU A 154 -11.97 -4.35 -18.28
N LEU A 155 -10.66 -4.20 -18.02
CA LEU A 155 -9.62 -4.92 -18.75
C LEU A 155 -9.68 -6.45 -18.53
N GLN A 156 -10.05 -6.90 -17.33
CA GLN A 156 -10.27 -8.33 -17.06
C GLN A 156 -11.44 -8.91 -17.86
N LEU A 157 -12.49 -8.12 -18.08
CA LEU A 157 -13.66 -8.50 -18.89
C LEU A 157 -13.45 -8.30 -20.39
N GLY A 158 -12.29 -7.78 -20.82
CA GLY A 158 -12.03 -7.46 -22.23
C GLY A 158 -12.79 -6.25 -22.74
N GLN A 159 -13.38 -5.43 -21.85
CA GLN A 159 -14.10 -4.21 -22.20
C GLN A 159 -13.09 -3.05 -22.37
N ASN A 160 -12.24 -3.17 -23.39
CA ASN A 160 -11.09 -2.28 -23.56
C ASN A 160 -11.51 -0.84 -23.86
N ASP A 161 -12.57 -0.61 -24.66
CA ASP A 161 -13.09 0.74 -24.96
C ASP A 161 -13.54 1.46 -23.69
N ALA A 162 -14.34 0.80 -22.86
CA ALA A 162 -14.79 1.37 -21.59
C ALA A 162 -13.63 1.63 -20.60
N ALA A 163 -12.61 0.77 -20.60
CA ALA A 163 -11.40 1.00 -19.82
C ALA A 163 -10.65 2.25 -20.29
N ILE A 164 -10.55 2.47 -21.60
CA ILE A 164 -9.93 3.67 -22.17
C ILE A 164 -10.70 4.91 -21.74
N GLU A 165 -12.04 4.93 -21.84
CA GLU A 165 -12.87 6.07 -21.43
C GLU A 165 -12.65 6.45 -19.97
N VAL A 166 -12.69 5.48 -19.06
CA VAL A 166 -12.45 5.72 -17.62
C VAL A 166 -11.06 6.28 -17.36
N LEU A 167 -10.04 5.73 -18.05
CA LEU A 167 -8.65 6.15 -17.87
C LEU A 167 -8.37 7.51 -18.48
N GLU A 168 -8.93 7.82 -19.65
CA GLU A 168 -8.78 9.14 -20.27
C GLU A 168 -9.47 10.23 -19.45
N ALA A 169 -10.66 9.98 -18.92
CA ALA A 169 -11.34 10.90 -18.01
C ALA A 169 -10.56 11.19 -16.73
N SER A 170 -9.62 10.30 -16.37
CA SER A 170 -8.78 10.45 -15.17
C SER A 170 -7.45 11.18 -15.43
N LYS A 171 -7.10 11.49 -16.68
CA LYS A 171 -5.82 12.14 -17.03
C LYS A 171 -5.64 13.54 -16.43
N ASP A 172 -6.73 14.29 -16.28
CA ASP A 172 -6.71 15.67 -15.75
C ASP A 172 -6.49 15.73 -14.23
N ILE A 173 -6.44 14.59 -13.59
CA ILE A 173 -6.13 14.52 -12.16
C ILE A 173 -4.62 14.73 -12.01
N ASN A 174 -4.18 15.84 -11.38
CA ASN A 174 -2.75 16.15 -11.10
C ASN A 174 -1.97 15.06 -10.31
N ALA A 175 -2.55 13.91 -10.09
CA ALA A 175 -1.99 12.72 -9.47
C ALA A 175 -2.07 11.52 -10.43
N TRP A 176 -1.90 11.75 -11.74
CA TRP A 176 -1.82 10.68 -12.74
C TRP A 176 -0.78 9.65 -12.31
N SER A 177 -1.26 8.50 -11.87
CA SER A 177 -0.41 7.43 -11.36
C SER A 177 0.28 6.73 -12.54
N PRO A 178 1.56 6.39 -12.44
CA PRO A 178 2.22 5.53 -13.41
C PRO A 178 1.47 4.21 -13.68
N TYR A 179 0.72 3.71 -12.71
CA TYR A 179 -0.14 2.53 -12.87
C TYR A 179 -1.33 2.76 -13.79
N LEU A 180 -1.95 3.95 -13.73
CA LEU A 180 -3.05 4.31 -14.63
C LEU A 180 -2.53 4.48 -16.07
N ALA A 181 -1.33 5.07 -16.23
CA ALA A 181 -0.66 5.18 -17.52
C ALA A 181 -0.36 3.80 -18.11
N TYR A 182 0.12 2.86 -17.30
CA TYR A 182 0.33 1.48 -17.72
C TYR A 182 -0.97 0.80 -18.18
N ASN A 183 -2.03 0.90 -17.37
CA ASN A 183 -3.32 0.33 -17.70
C ASN A 183 -3.89 0.94 -19.00
N LEU A 184 -3.74 2.25 -19.22
CA LEU A 184 -4.18 2.92 -20.43
C LEU A 184 -3.40 2.44 -21.65
N GLY A 185 -2.07 2.33 -21.54
CA GLY A 185 -1.25 1.79 -22.62
C GLY A 185 -1.65 0.37 -23.01
N VAL A 186 -1.87 -0.49 -22.01
CA VAL A 186 -2.35 -1.87 -22.22
C VAL A 186 -3.76 -1.87 -22.84
N ALA A 187 -4.66 -1.00 -22.35
CA ALA A 187 -6.01 -0.89 -22.90
C ALA A 187 -6.01 -0.53 -24.39
N TYR A 188 -5.21 0.47 -24.79
CA TYR A 188 -5.05 0.84 -26.18
C TYR A 188 -4.53 -0.31 -27.05
N ILE A 189 -3.48 -1.00 -26.62
CA ILE A 189 -2.92 -2.14 -27.35
C ILE A 189 -3.97 -3.24 -27.54
N ARG A 190 -4.65 -3.62 -26.46
CA ARG A 190 -5.70 -4.65 -26.52
C ARG A 190 -6.89 -4.25 -27.40
N ASN A 191 -7.09 -2.94 -27.59
CA ASN A 191 -8.12 -2.38 -28.46
C ASN A 191 -7.63 -2.16 -29.91
N GLY A 192 -6.46 -2.69 -30.27
CA GLY A 192 -5.90 -2.55 -31.62
C GLY A 192 -5.31 -1.17 -31.92
N GLN A 193 -5.17 -0.29 -30.93
CA GLN A 193 -4.61 1.07 -31.07
C GLN A 193 -3.13 1.08 -30.68
N LEU A 194 -2.31 0.28 -31.39
CA LEU A 194 -0.91 0.04 -31.05
C LEU A 194 -0.12 1.33 -30.88
N GLU A 195 -0.25 2.29 -31.81
CA GLU A 195 0.51 3.55 -31.75
C GLU A 195 0.22 4.37 -30.49
N ARG A 196 -1.07 4.45 -30.09
CA ARG A 196 -1.46 5.18 -28.87
C ARG A 196 -0.94 4.46 -27.63
N GLY A 197 -1.09 3.15 -27.59
CA GLY A 197 -0.58 2.32 -26.50
C GLY A 197 0.94 2.36 -26.39
N ALA A 198 1.63 2.33 -27.52
CA ALA A 198 3.09 2.45 -27.58
C ALA A 198 3.56 3.77 -26.98
N LYS A 199 2.92 4.89 -27.32
CA LYS A 199 3.28 6.20 -26.76
C LYS A 199 3.19 6.25 -25.22
N GLU A 200 2.11 5.69 -24.65
CA GLU A 200 1.94 5.66 -23.18
C GLU A 200 2.97 4.72 -22.51
N LEU A 201 3.16 3.52 -23.07
CA LEU A 201 4.09 2.53 -22.51
C LEU A 201 5.55 2.92 -22.71
N ASP A 202 5.92 3.53 -23.82
CA ASP A 202 7.28 3.99 -24.09
C ASP A 202 7.67 5.10 -23.12
N THR A 203 6.80 6.10 -22.93
CA THR A 203 7.00 7.16 -21.93
C THR A 203 7.23 6.57 -20.54
N LEU A 204 6.46 5.53 -20.17
CA LEU A 204 6.60 4.84 -18.89
C LEU A 204 7.87 3.98 -18.84
N GLY A 205 8.24 3.36 -19.98
CA GLY A 205 9.42 2.53 -20.14
C GLY A 205 10.74 3.29 -20.00
N GLU A 206 10.72 4.60 -20.20
CA GLU A 206 11.88 5.50 -20.06
C GLU A 206 11.96 6.19 -18.69
N LEU A 207 10.95 6.04 -17.83
CA LEU A 207 10.96 6.68 -16.52
C LEU A 207 12.20 6.31 -15.71
N SER A 208 12.90 7.32 -15.23
CA SER A 208 13.99 7.15 -14.27
C SER A 208 13.43 7.15 -12.84
N GLY A 209 13.41 5.99 -12.19
CA GLY A 209 12.92 5.83 -10.81
C GLY A 209 13.93 5.17 -9.90
N ARG A 210 14.04 5.64 -8.65
CA ARG A 210 14.92 5.03 -7.64
C ARG A 210 14.26 3.88 -6.88
N SER A 211 12.91 3.86 -6.79
CA SER A 211 12.19 2.78 -6.11
C SER A 211 12.17 1.51 -6.97
N GLU A 212 12.24 0.35 -6.33
CA GLU A 212 12.15 -0.94 -7.01
C GLU A 212 10.79 -1.12 -7.70
N GLU A 213 9.74 -0.59 -7.09
CA GLU A 213 8.40 -0.58 -7.63
C GLU A 213 8.32 0.13 -8.99
N LEU A 214 8.86 1.34 -9.12
CA LEU A 214 8.91 2.08 -10.39
C LEU A 214 9.79 1.38 -11.43
N ARG A 215 10.92 0.79 -11.00
CA ARG A 215 11.77 0.00 -11.90
C ARG A 215 11.04 -1.23 -12.43
N LEU A 216 10.28 -1.91 -11.58
CA LEU A 216 9.46 -3.05 -12.01
C LEU A 216 8.34 -2.63 -12.98
N LEU A 217 7.70 -1.51 -12.71
CA LEU A 217 6.64 -0.99 -13.59
C LEU A 217 7.19 -0.57 -14.95
N ARG A 218 8.36 0.07 -14.98
CA ARG A 218 9.11 0.36 -16.21
C ARG A 218 9.42 -0.91 -17.00
N ASP A 219 9.94 -1.94 -16.33
CA ASP A 219 10.23 -3.22 -16.96
C ASP A 219 8.96 -3.90 -17.49
N LYS A 220 7.83 -3.79 -16.77
CA LYS A 220 6.51 -4.26 -17.23
C LYS A 220 6.05 -3.52 -18.49
N ALA A 221 6.23 -2.20 -18.54
CA ALA A 221 5.85 -1.40 -19.69
C ALA A 221 6.68 -1.78 -20.95
N ASN A 222 8.01 -1.87 -20.80
CA ASN A 222 8.88 -2.30 -21.88
C ASN A 222 8.58 -3.74 -22.32
N LEU A 223 8.30 -4.63 -21.39
CA LEU A 223 7.93 -6.02 -21.72
C LEU A 223 6.63 -6.07 -22.53
N ALA A 224 5.58 -5.37 -22.06
CA ALA A 224 4.29 -5.35 -22.74
C ALA A 224 4.40 -4.75 -24.15
N LEU A 225 5.11 -3.63 -24.27
CA LEU A 225 5.32 -2.95 -25.56
C LEU A 225 6.18 -3.81 -26.51
N GLY A 226 7.26 -4.40 -26.00
CA GLY A 226 8.14 -5.23 -26.81
C GLY A 226 7.42 -6.47 -27.38
N TYR A 227 6.62 -7.16 -26.56
CA TYR A 227 5.80 -8.27 -27.05
C TYR A 227 4.67 -7.81 -28.00
N SER A 228 4.14 -6.61 -27.82
CA SER A 228 3.14 -6.07 -28.76
C SER A 228 3.75 -5.78 -30.13
N TYR A 229 4.96 -5.23 -30.19
CA TYR A 229 5.70 -5.07 -31.44
C TYR A 229 6.08 -6.42 -32.08
N LEU A 230 6.44 -7.41 -31.27
CA LEU A 230 6.72 -8.76 -31.75
C LEU A 230 5.48 -9.36 -32.42
N GLN A 231 4.32 -9.23 -31.78
CA GLN A 231 3.05 -9.73 -32.31
C GLN A 231 2.61 -9.00 -33.61
N ASP A 232 2.99 -7.72 -33.75
CA ASP A 232 2.72 -6.92 -34.94
C ASP A 232 3.74 -7.16 -36.07
N GLY A 233 4.77 -7.99 -35.84
CA GLY A 233 5.85 -8.25 -36.80
C GLY A 233 6.92 -7.14 -36.88
N ALA A 234 6.84 -6.15 -35.99
CA ALA A 234 7.82 -5.06 -35.88
C ALA A 234 9.05 -5.51 -35.08
N THR A 235 9.82 -6.47 -35.62
CA THR A 235 10.87 -7.22 -34.92
C THR A 235 12.00 -6.32 -34.42
N GLN A 236 12.40 -5.29 -35.17
CA GLN A 236 13.43 -4.35 -34.78
C GLN A 236 13.01 -3.54 -33.54
N GLN A 237 11.81 -2.96 -33.56
CA GLN A 237 11.27 -2.20 -32.42
C GLN A 237 11.10 -3.11 -31.20
N SER A 238 10.58 -4.31 -31.40
CA SER A 238 10.45 -5.32 -30.33
C SER A 238 11.78 -5.54 -29.62
N ARG A 239 12.85 -5.79 -30.37
CA ARG A 239 14.19 -6.03 -29.80
C ARG A 239 14.67 -4.82 -29.01
N GLU A 240 14.64 -3.63 -29.59
CA GLU A 240 15.11 -2.39 -28.95
C GLU A 240 14.39 -2.12 -27.62
N ILE A 241 13.10 -2.37 -27.55
CA ILE A 241 12.31 -2.18 -26.35
C ILE A 241 12.57 -3.28 -25.32
N LEU A 242 12.66 -4.56 -25.73
CA LEU A 242 12.92 -5.66 -24.81
C LEU A 242 14.32 -5.59 -24.17
N GLU A 243 15.30 -5.04 -24.88
CA GLU A 243 16.65 -4.80 -24.38
C GLU A 243 16.71 -3.73 -23.26
N ARG A 244 15.68 -2.88 -23.11
CA ARG A 244 15.56 -1.93 -21.99
C ARG A 244 15.19 -2.59 -20.67
N VAL A 245 14.66 -3.81 -20.70
CA VAL A 245 14.33 -4.58 -19.49
C VAL A 245 15.61 -5.03 -18.78
N ARG A 246 15.66 -4.82 -17.46
CA ARG A 246 16.84 -5.17 -16.65
C ARG A 246 17.15 -6.66 -16.74
N LEU A 247 18.43 -6.99 -16.90
CA LEU A 247 18.92 -8.38 -16.89
C LEU A 247 18.80 -9.05 -15.52
N GLU A 248 18.85 -8.27 -14.45
CA GLU A 248 18.68 -8.71 -13.07
C GLU A 248 17.30 -8.24 -12.55
N GLY A 249 16.25 -8.96 -12.89
CA GLY A 249 14.90 -8.63 -12.47
C GLY A 249 13.92 -9.75 -12.79
N PRO A 250 12.72 -9.70 -12.18
CA PRO A 250 11.73 -10.78 -12.29
C PRO A 250 11.17 -10.95 -13.70
N LEU A 251 11.36 -9.97 -14.59
CA LEU A 251 10.86 -10.00 -15.98
C LEU A 251 11.96 -10.30 -17.00
N SER A 252 13.22 -10.41 -16.56
CA SER A 252 14.38 -10.64 -17.41
C SER A 252 14.25 -11.86 -18.31
N ASN A 253 13.79 -13.00 -17.76
CA ASN A 253 13.66 -14.22 -18.54
C ASN A 253 12.68 -14.06 -19.70
N LYS A 254 11.54 -13.41 -19.46
CA LYS A 254 10.56 -13.14 -20.51
C LYS A 254 11.09 -12.16 -21.57
N ALA A 255 11.84 -11.15 -21.14
CA ALA A 255 12.42 -10.18 -22.07
C ALA A 255 13.49 -10.83 -22.96
N LEU A 256 14.38 -11.63 -22.39
CA LEU A 256 15.38 -12.38 -23.15
C LEU A 256 14.74 -13.38 -24.12
N LEU A 257 13.66 -14.06 -23.69
CA LEU A 257 12.94 -14.97 -24.56
C LEU A 257 12.35 -14.22 -25.77
N GLY A 258 11.64 -13.11 -25.50
CA GLY A 258 11.04 -12.27 -26.55
C GLY A 258 12.07 -11.67 -27.50
N ALA A 259 13.20 -11.16 -26.98
CA ALA A 259 14.29 -10.66 -27.80
C ALA A 259 14.88 -11.73 -28.71
N GLY A 260 15.00 -12.97 -28.25
CA GLY A 260 15.38 -14.11 -29.07
C GLY A 260 14.37 -14.41 -30.17
N TRP A 261 13.06 -14.39 -29.86
CA TRP A 261 12.03 -14.58 -30.87
C TRP A 261 11.98 -13.43 -31.88
N ALA A 262 12.20 -12.18 -31.45
CA ALA A 262 12.27 -11.04 -32.38
C ALA A 262 13.41 -11.19 -33.40
N ASN A 263 14.58 -11.67 -32.97
CA ASN A 263 15.65 -11.99 -33.91
C ASN A 263 15.31 -13.20 -34.80
N ALA A 264 14.67 -14.24 -34.25
CA ALA A 264 14.31 -15.42 -35.04
C ALA A 264 13.25 -15.13 -36.12
N GLU A 265 12.28 -14.28 -35.84
CA GLU A 265 11.28 -13.81 -36.81
C GLU A 265 11.87 -12.92 -37.91
N ALA A 266 12.98 -12.24 -37.59
CA ALA A 266 13.78 -11.50 -38.60
C ALA A 266 14.75 -12.43 -39.41
N ASP A 267 14.63 -13.76 -39.27
CA ASP A 267 15.56 -14.78 -39.81
C ASP A 267 17.02 -14.63 -39.28
N GLU A 268 17.24 -13.86 -38.24
CA GLU A 268 18.56 -13.64 -37.60
C GLU A 268 18.86 -14.69 -36.52
N PHE A 269 18.81 -15.99 -36.89
CA PHE A 269 18.92 -17.12 -35.94
C PHE A 269 20.23 -17.10 -35.14
N GLY A 270 21.33 -16.60 -35.72
CA GLY A 270 22.61 -16.44 -35.02
C GLY A 270 22.51 -15.44 -33.86
N HIS A 271 21.80 -14.35 -34.03
CA HIS A 271 21.52 -13.34 -33.01
C HIS A 271 20.49 -13.84 -31.99
N ALA A 272 19.50 -14.62 -32.40
CA ALA A 272 18.53 -15.24 -31.51
C ALA A 272 19.18 -16.18 -30.47
N LEU A 273 20.25 -16.88 -30.84
CA LEU A 273 20.98 -17.75 -29.94
C LEU A 273 21.65 -17.00 -28.76
N VAL A 274 21.92 -15.70 -28.87
CA VAL A 274 22.60 -14.95 -27.81
C VAL A 274 21.71 -14.86 -26.54
N PRO A 275 20.51 -14.25 -26.59
CA PRO A 275 19.64 -14.19 -25.43
C PRO A 275 19.15 -15.58 -24.97
N TRP A 276 18.90 -16.50 -25.88
CA TRP A 276 18.49 -17.87 -25.53
C TRP A 276 19.61 -18.67 -24.86
N SER A 277 20.88 -18.46 -25.23
CA SER A 277 22.01 -19.09 -24.54
C SER A 277 22.19 -18.55 -23.13
N GLU A 278 21.91 -17.28 -22.91
CA GLU A 278 21.87 -16.72 -21.56
C GLU A 278 20.74 -17.35 -20.73
N LEU A 279 19.54 -17.50 -21.30
CA LEU A 279 18.43 -18.21 -20.66
C LEU A 279 18.76 -19.65 -20.34
N GLY A 280 19.40 -20.38 -21.26
CA GLY A 280 19.74 -21.79 -21.08
C GLY A 280 20.70 -22.06 -19.92
N ARG A 281 21.36 -21.03 -19.36
CA ARG A 281 22.20 -21.10 -18.16
C ARG A 281 21.42 -20.85 -16.86
N ARG A 282 20.18 -20.37 -16.99
CA ARG A 282 19.32 -20.04 -15.85
C ARG A 282 18.54 -21.25 -15.36
N ASN A 283 17.76 -21.06 -14.31
CA ASN A 283 17.00 -22.12 -13.68
C ASN A 283 15.88 -22.63 -14.60
N ALA A 284 15.88 -23.91 -14.93
CA ALA A 284 14.89 -24.56 -15.79
C ALA A 284 13.50 -24.72 -15.13
N THR A 285 13.30 -24.26 -13.89
CA THR A 285 11.96 -24.14 -13.29
C THR A 285 11.13 -23.04 -13.95
N ASP A 286 11.75 -22.08 -14.63
CA ASP A 286 11.09 -20.98 -15.34
C ASP A 286 10.66 -21.43 -16.74
N PRO A 287 9.36 -21.29 -17.12
CA PRO A 287 8.88 -21.65 -18.44
C PRO A 287 9.60 -20.96 -19.60
N ALA A 288 10.04 -19.71 -19.42
CA ALA A 288 10.80 -18.99 -20.45
C ALA A 288 12.19 -19.64 -20.71
N VAL A 289 12.79 -20.19 -19.66
CA VAL A 289 14.05 -20.95 -19.79
C VAL A 289 13.80 -22.27 -20.53
N GLN A 290 12.74 -22.99 -20.19
CA GLN A 290 12.38 -24.25 -20.88
C GLN A 290 12.11 -24.02 -22.37
N GLU A 291 11.39 -22.94 -22.70
CA GLU A 291 11.11 -22.57 -24.09
C GLU A 291 12.42 -22.20 -24.84
N ALA A 292 13.32 -21.44 -24.24
CA ALA A 292 14.61 -21.10 -24.84
C ALA A 292 15.47 -22.33 -25.08
N LEU A 293 15.47 -23.31 -24.16
CA LEU A 293 16.17 -24.58 -24.33
C LEU A 293 15.70 -25.35 -25.57
N LEU A 294 14.39 -25.26 -25.91
CA LEU A 294 13.83 -25.85 -27.14
C LEU A 294 14.05 -24.96 -28.37
N ALA A 295 14.04 -23.63 -28.19
CA ALA A 295 14.23 -22.67 -29.27
C ALA A 295 15.68 -22.67 -29.81
N MET A 296 16.69 -22.90 -28.97
CA MET A 296 18.09 -22.98 -29.39
C MET A 296 18.35 -24.06 -30.48
N PRO A 297 18.00 -25.33 -30.28
CA PRO A 297 18.21 -26.34 -31.32
C PRO A 297 17.29 -26.11 -32.56
N TYR A 298 16.12 -25.48 -32.38
CA TYR A 298 15.32 -25.04 -33.52
C TYR A 298 16.11 -24.03 -34.36
N ALA A 299 16.68 -22.98 -33.75
CA ALA A 299 17.53 -22.01 -34.47
C ALA A 299 18.72 -22.66 -35.16
N MET A 300 19.37 -23.60 -34.49
CA MET A 300 20.49 -24.38 -35.10
C MET A 300 20.04 -25.17 -36.34
N THR A 301 18.83 -25.74 -36.30
CA THR A 301 18.23 -26.44 -37.44
C THR A 301 17.99 -25.46 -38.61
N ARG A 302 17.48 -24.26 -38.32
CA ARG A 302 17.27 -23.23 -39.35
C ARG A 302 18.56 -22.72 -39.98
N MET A 303 19.66 -22.81 -39.23
CA MET A 303 21.03 -22.48 -39.68
C MET A 303 21.73 -23.67 -40.38
N ASN A 304 21.02 -24.78 -40.63
CA ASN A 304 21.59 -26.04 -41.18
C ASN A 304 22.63 -26.71 -40.29
N LEU A 305 22.68 -26.42 -38.99
CA LEU A 305 23.59 -27.02 -38.02
C LEU A 305 23.00 -28.29 -37.39
N HIS A 306 22.49 -29.22 -38.21
CA HIS A 306 21.68 -30.37 -37.80
C HIS A 306 22.37 -31.25 -36.73
N GLY A 307 23.70 -31.49 -36.87
CA GLY A 307 24.43 -32.29 -35.89
C GLY A 307 24.43 -31.67 -34.49
N ARG A 308 24.63 -30.34 -34.40
CA ARG A 308 24.58 -29.60 -33.13
C ARG A 308 23.16 -29.53 -32.58
N ALA A 309 22.18 -29.38 -33.45
CA ALA A 309 20.77 -29.36 -33.04
C ALA A 309 20.34 -30.68 -32.38
N VAL A 310 20.71 -31.82 -32.97
CA VAL A 310 20.42 -33.15 -32.38
C VAL A 310 21.11 -33.33 -31.02
N GLN A 311 22.40 -32.95 -30.93
CA GLN A 311 23.11 -33.01 -29.65
C GLN A 311 22.43 -32.14 -28.57
N GLN A 312 22.01 -30.93 -28.93
CA GLN A 312 21.36 -30.01 -28.02
C GLN A 312 19.96 -30.53 -27.59
N TYR A 313 19.17 -31.07 -28.54
CA TYR A 313 17.88 -31.70 -28.20
C TYR A 313 18.04 -32.85 -27.20
N ASN A 314 19.04 -33.72 -27.39
CA ASN A 314 19.28 -34.81 -26.45
C ASN A 314 19.65 -34.30 -25.05
N GLY A 315 20.43 -33.25 -24.94
CA GLY A 315 20.73 -32.60 -23.66
C GLY A 315 19.47 -32.01 -23.00
N VAL A 316 18.63 -31.31 -23.78
CA VAL A 316 17.38 -30.71 -23.30
C VAL A 316 16.40 -31.76 -22.80
N ILE A 317 16.27 -32.89 -23.51
CA ILE A 317 15.42 -34.02 -23.08
C ILE A 317 15.81 -34.46 -21.67
N GLY A 318 17.11 -34.70 -21.42
CA GLY A 318 17.63 -35.06 -20.09
C GLY A 318 17.24 -34.02 -19.03
N THR A 319 17.52 -32.73 -19.31
CA THR A 319 17.18 -31.63 -18.40
C THR A 319 15.69 -31.58 -18.06
N LEU A 320 14.80 -31.77 -19.05
CA LEU A 320 13.36 -31.72 -18.82
C LEU A 320 12.85 -32.94 -18.04
N PHE A 321 13.45 -34.13 -18.21
CA PHE A 321 13.12 -35.26 -17.35
C PHE A 321 13.55 -35.05 -15.90
N ASP A 322 14.76 -34.51 -15.68
CA ASP A 322 15.22 -34.17 -14.33
C ASP A 322 14.31 -33.11 -13.67
N GLU A 323 13.84 -32.12 -14.44
CA GLU A 323 12.92 -31.11 -13.93
C GLU A 323 11.53 -31.70 -13.64
N LYS A 324 11.06 -32.67 -14.43
CA LYS A 324 9.81 -33.39 -14.16
C LYS A 324 9.89 -34.12 -12.81
N ASP A 325 10.98 -34.83 -12.55
CA ASP A 325 11.15 -35.55 -11.28
C ASP A 325 11.16 -34.59 -10.07
N LYS A 326 11.85 -33.43 -10.20
CA LYS A 326 11.83 -32.36 -9.18
C LYS A 326 10.44 -31.75 -9.01
N LEU A 327 9.65 -31.65 -10.08
CA LEU A 327 8.28 -31.14 -9.99
C LEU A 327 7.39 -32.13 -9.24
N ASP A 328 7.54 -33.42 -9.47
CA ASP A 328 6.82 -34.47 -8.75
C ASP A 328 7.16 -34.44 -7.24
N GLU A 329 8.45 -34.25 -6.87
CA GLU A 329 8.85 -34.01 -5.47
C GLU A 329 8.17 -32.77 -4.87
N SER A 330 8.09 -31.67 -5.63
CA SER A 330 7.45 -30.43 -5.21
C SER A 330 5.94 -30.63 -4.92
N ILE A 331 5.26 -31.33 -5.82
CA ILE A 331 3.84 -31.68 -5.67
C ILE A 331 3.62 -32.47 -4.38
N ASP A 332 4.46 -33.46 -4.13
CA ASP A 332 4.36 -34.30 -2.92
C ASP A 332 4.63 -33.52 -1.63
N ALA A 333 5.62 -32.61 -1.62
CA ALA A 333 5.90 -31.74 -0.50
C ALA A 333 4.72 -30.79 -0.17
N ILE A 334 4.12 -30.22 -1.21
CA ILE A 334 2.93 -29.36 -1.06
C ILE A 334 1.74 -30.16 -0.52
N ARG A 335 1.50 -31.36 -1.03
CA ARG A 335 0.42 -32.26 -0.56
C ARG A 335 0.59 -32.68 0.90
N LYS A 336 1.83 -32.79 1.37
CA LYS A 336 2.15 -33.04 2.79
C LYS A 336 1.95 -31.84 3.69
N GLY A 337 1.71 -30.64 3.13
CA GLY A 337 1.47 -29.41 3.88
C GLY A 337 2.75 -28.58 4.16
N GLU A 338 3.91 -28.96 3.65
CA GLU A 338 5.19 -28.31 3.90
C GLU A 338 5.19 -26.83 3.48
N LEU A 339 4.48 -26.48 2.37
CA LEU A 339 4.31 -25.10 1.95
C LEU A 339 3.61 -24.25 3.03
N LEU A 340 2.55 -24.80 3.63
CA LEU A 340 1.79 -24.09 4.67
C LEU A 340 2.63 -23.93 5.94
N GLU A 341 3.42 -24.93 6.32
CA GLU A 341 4.33 -24.84 7.46
C GLU A 341 5.40 -23.77 7.26
N ILE A 342 5.99 -23.69 6.07
CA ILE A 342 6.96 -22.63 5.74
C ILE A 342 6.31 -21.24 5.83
N LEU A 343 5.09 -21.08 5.30
CA LEU A 343 4.36 -19.82 5.35
C LEU A 343 3.95 -19.41 6.77
N GLN A 344 3.74 -20.39 7.68
CA GLN A 344 3.41 -20.17 9.09
C GLN A 344 4.64 -19.92 9.97
N GLY A 345 5.75 -20.60 9.69
CA GLY A 345 6.94 -20.63 10.56
C GLY A 345 7.80 -19.38 10.54
N GLN A 346 7.54 -18.43 9.65
CA GLN A 346 8.26 -17.15 9.63
C GLN A 346 7.70 -16.21 10.69
N ASP A 347 8.56 -15.82 11.61
CA ASP A 347 8.28 -15.07 12.85
C ASP A 347 7.37 -13.87 12.63
N LEU A 348 6.13 -13.96 13.13
CA LEU A 348 5.11 -12.92 13.10
C LEU A 348 5.42 -11.72 14.03
N ARG A 349 6.59 -11.70 14.70
CA ARG A 349 6.90 -10.77 15.76
C ARG A 349 7.48 -9.44 15.33
N ASN A 350 7.99 -9.33 14.13
CA ASN A 350 8.57 -8.09 13.61
C ASN A 350 7.59 -7.42 12.65
N GLY A 351 6.86 -6.42 13.13
CA GLY A 351 5.83 -5.65 12.42
C GLY A 351 6.32 -4.76 11.27
N SER A 352 7.47 -5.06 10.68
CA SER A 352 8.01 -4.34 9.53
C SER A 352 8.09 -5.26 8.32
N GLY A 353 7.12 -5.07 7.39
CA GLY A 353 7.24 -5.43 5.98
C GLY A 353 7.64 -6.88 5.67
N TRP A 354 6.70 -7.79 5.70
CA TRP A 354 6.83 -9.22 5.36
C TRP A 354 7.54 -9.54 4.02
N LEU A 355 7.65 -8.59 3.11
CA LEU A 355 8.34 -8.73 1.82
C LEU A 355 9.87 -8.60 1.92
N GLN A 356 10.42 -8.02 3.01
CA GLN A 356 11.86 -7.80 3.13
C GLN A 356 12.64 -8.98 3.70
N GLU A 357 12.00 -9.94 4.33
CA GLU A 357 12.69 -11.07 5.01
C GLU A 357 12.29 -12.46 4.52
N LEU A 358 11.56 -12.58 3.42
CA LEU A 358 11.44 -13.86 2.72
C LEU A 358 12.78 -14.18 2.05
N THR A 359 13.80 -14.55 2.82
CA THR A 359 14.86 -15.40 2.32
C THR A 359 14.23 -16.75 1.96
N LEU A 360 13.51 -16.74 0.83
CA LEU A 360 12.88 -17.94 0.31
C LEU A 360 14.01 -18.88 -0.02
N ASP A 361 14.13 -19.96 0.74
CA ASP A 361 14.93 -21.08 0.31
C ASP A 361 14.27 -21.71 -0.92
N THR A 362 14.58 -21.13 -2.09
CA THR A 362 14.10 -21.62 -3.38
C THR A 362 14.61 -23.03 -3.69
N GLN A 363 15.50 -23.58 -2.89
CA GLN A 363 15.93 -24.96 -2.97
C GLN A 363 14.95 -25.92 -2.29
N SER A 364 14.11 -25.41 -1.38
CA SER A 364 13.05 -26.23 -0.77
C SER A 364 12.10 -26.78 -1.86
N PRO A 365 11.82 -28.08 -1.89
CA PRO A 365 10.88 -28.67 -2.84
C PRO A 365 9.54 -27.95 -2.85
N ALA A 366 8.99 -27.58 -1.69
CA ALA A 366 7.71 -26.91 -1.56
C ALA A 366 7.65 -25.51 -2.18
N LEU A 367 8.80 -24.81 -2.33
CA LEU A 367 8.89 -23.42 -2.82
C LEU A 367 9.44 -23.31 -4.24
N ARG A 368 10.11 -24.31 -4.74
CA ARG A 368 10.90 -24.29 -5.99
C ARG A 368 10.14 -23.74 -7.20
N TYR A 369 8.87 -24.12 -7.35
CA TYR A 369 8.03 -23.72 -8.48
C TYR A 369 6.99 -22.66 -8.11
N GLN A 370 6.97 -22.19 -6.86
CA GLN A 370 5.90 -21.33 -6.36
C GLN A 370 6.22 -19.83 -6.49
N VAL A 371 7.40 -19.45 -7.00
CA VAL A 371 7.83 -18.05 -7.08
C VAL A 371 6.82 -17.19 -7.86
N ALA A 372 6.31 -17.67 -8.99
CA ALA A 372 5.32 -16.96 -9.78
C ALA A 372 3.98 -16.86 -9.05
N LEU A 373 3.54 -17.92 -8.38
CA LEU A 373 2.33 -17.93 -7.55
C LEU A 373 2.48 -16.96 -6.38
N MET A 374 3.62 -16.99 -5.70
CA MET A 374 3.89 -16.10 -4.56
C MET A 374 3.97 -14.63 -4.97
N ALA A 375 4.32 -14.34 -6.23
CA ALA A 375 4.30 -12.98 -6.78
C ALA A 375 2.88 -12.55 -7.21
N ALA A 376 1.91 -13.47 -7.30
CA ALA A 376 0.54 -13.13 -7.66
C ALA A 376 -0.16 -12.38 -6.52
N HIS A 377 -0.84 -11.28 -6.86
CA HIS A 377 -1.50 -10.40 -5.89
C HIS A 377 -2.52 -11.16 -5.02
N GLU A 378 -3.33 -12.01 -5.64
CA GLU A 378 -4.38 -12.81 -4.96
C GLU A 378 -3.77 -13.76 -3.92
N PHE A 379 -2.63 -14.38 -4.25
CA PHE A 379 -1.93 -15.26 -3.32
C PHE A 379 -1.32 -14.46 -2.16
N GLN A 380 -0.66 -13.34 -2.43
CA GLN A 380 -0.10 -12.47 -1.41
C GLN A 380 -1.18 -11.94 -0.47
N GLU A 381 -2.32 -11.55 -1.00
CA GLU A 381 -3.45 -11.09 -0.19
C GLU A 381 -4.06 -12.23 0.64
N ALA A 382 -4.17 -13.43 0.09
CA ALA A 382 -4.63 -14.60 0.83
C ALA A 382 -3.67 -14.98 1.98
N VAL A 383 -2.37 -14.97 1.75
CA VAL A 383 -1.34 -15.21 2.78
C VAL A 383 -1.37 -14.13 3.84
N LYS A 384 -1.46 -12.85 3.44
CA LYS A 384 -1.61 -11.73 4.37
C LYS A 384 -2.85 -11.92 5.25
N ASN A 385 -4.01 -12.17 4.65
CA ASN A 385 -5.26 -12.36 5.38
C ASN A 385 -5.18 -13.56 6.35
N TYR A 386 -4.55 -14.64 5.94
CA TYR A 386 -4.35 -15.81 6.80
C TYR A 386 -3.49 -15.47 8.02
N ARG A 387 -2.40 -14.71 7.81
CA ARG A 387 -1.51 -14.25 8.90
C ARG A 387 -2.24 -13.29 9.84
N ASP A 388 -2.93 -12.31 9.30
CA ASP A 388 -3.69 -11.33 10.08
C ASP A 388 -4.75 -12.03 10.95
N LEU A 389 -5.49 -13.00 10.38
CA LEU A 389 -6.46 -13.81 11.12
C LEU A 389 -5.78 -14.69 12.20
N SER A 390 -4.60 -15.20 11.94
CA SER A 390 -3.83 -15.98 12.91
C SER A 390 -3.38 -15.11 14.09
N VAL A 391 -2.91 -13.90 13.83
CA VAL A 391 -2.57 -12.91 14.86
C VAL A 391 -3.81 -12.53 15.68
N LEU A 392 -4.92 -12.24 15.01
CA LEU A 392 -6.19 -11.92 15.65
C LEU A 392 -6.65 -13.07 16.56
N ARG A 393 -6.61 -14.31 16.07
CA ARG A 393 -6.94 -15.49 16.86
C ARG A 393 -6.07 -15.59 18.11
N ASN A 394 -4.76 -15.44 17.99
CA ASN A 394 -3.83 -15.52 19.12
C ASN A 394 -4.09 -14.42 20.14
N ASN A 395 -4.37 -13.20 19.70
CA ASN A 395 -4.74 -12.08 20.58
C ASN A 395 -6.04 -12.39 21.33
N LEU A 396 -7.07 -12.86 20.62
CA LEU A 396 -8.35 -13.23 21.25
C LEU A 396 -8.20 -14.39 22.24
N GLN A 397 -7.37 -15.39 21.93
CA GLN A 397 -7.06 -16.48 22.87
C GLN A 397 -6.36 -15.96 24.14
N THR A 398 -5.37 -15.07 23.98
CA THR A 398 -4.69 -14.43 25.11
C THR A 398 -5.67 -13.62 25.97
N TRP A 399 -6.58 -12.90 25.34
CA TRP A 399 -7.61 -12.15 26.06
C TRP A 399 -8.59 -13.08 26.77
N ALA A 400 -9.02 -14.17 26.12
CA ALA A 400 -9.91 -15.16 26.72
C ALA A 400 -9.29 -15.82 27.97
N THR A 401 -7.99 -16.12 27.94
CA THR A 401 -7.28 -16.66 29.11
C THR A 401 -7.14 -15.66 30.26
N ASN A 402 -7.16 -14.36 29.95
CA ASN A 402 -7.01 -13.29 30.93
C ASN A 402 -8.35 -12.73 31.44
N ILE A 403 -9.48 -13.24 30.96
CA ILE A 403 -10.82 -12.68 31.28
C ILE A 403 -11.10 -12.70 32.78
N ASP A 404 -10.75 -13.80 33.47
CA ASP A 404 -10.94 -13.93 34.90
C ASP A 404 -10.09 -12.93 35.69
N ALA A 405 -8.88 -12.62 35.21
CA ALA A 405 -8.03 -11.60 35.81
C ALA A 405 -8.63 -10.21 35.66
N TYR A 406 -9.23 -9.91 34.48
CA TYR A 406 -9.91 -8.64 34.22
C TYR A 406 -11.17 -8.50 35.10
N ASP A 407 -11.96 -9.56 35.29
CA ASP A 407 -13.11 -9.56 36.19
C ASP A 407 -12.69 -9.32 37.67
N ASN A 408 -11.60 -9.94 38.10
CA ASN A 408 -11.03 -9.66 39.41
C ASN A 408 -10.57 -8.19 39.55
N MET A 409 -9.94 -7.64 38.53
CA MET A 409 -9.55 -6.21 38.51
C MET A 409 -10.76 -5.28 38.57
N LEU A 410 -11.81 -5.58 37.82
CA LEU A 410 -13.07 -4.81 37.82
C LEU A 410 -13.74 -4.88 39.19
N SER A 411 -13.83 -6.07 39.77
CA SER A 411 -14.39 -6.27 41.12
C SER A 411 -13.60 -5.50 42.20
N ALA A 412 -12.25 -5.57 42.13
CA ALA A 412 -11.39 -4.81 43.03
C ALA A 412 -11.57 -3.29 42.86
N ARG A 413 -11.73 -2.81 41.61
CA ARG A 413 -11.99 -1.40 41.33
C ARG A 413 -13.37 -0.95 41.82
N GLN A 414 -14.39 -1.76 41.62
CA GLN A 414 -15.73 -1.51 42.15
C GLN A 414 -15.74 -1.43 43.67
N HIS A 415 -15.07 -2.37 44.36
CA HIS A 415 -14.90 -2.34 45.80
C HIS A 415 -14.18 -1.08 46.30
N ARG A 416 -13.08 -0.68 45.63
CA ARG A 416 -12.37 0.56 45.98
C ARG A 416 -13.25 1.77 45.78
N PHE A 417 -14.03 1.81 44.68
CA PHE A 417 -14.95 2.90 44.44
C PHE A 417 -16.06 2.97 45.49
N ALA A 418 -16.69 1.82 45.80
CA ALA A 418 -17.71 1.75 46.82
C ALA A 418 -17.22 2.21 48.21
N ASN A 419 -15.98 1.82 48.56
CA ASN A 419 -15.36 2.22 49.82
C ASN A 419 -14.97 3.72 49.86
N LYS A 420 -14.52 4.30 48.77
CA LYS A 420 -14.13 5.73 48.69
C LYS A 420 -15.30 6.68 48.47
N ARG A 421 -16.38 6.21 47.87
CA ARG A 421 -17.55 7.00 47.54
C ARG A 421 -18.21 7.69 48.76
N PRO A 422 -18.46 7.04 49.90
CA PRO A 422 -19.05 7.70 51.07
C PRO A 422 -18.19 8.84 51.61
N ALA A 423 -16.87 8.65 51.64
CA ALA A 423 -15.94 9.69 52.10
C ALA A 423 -15.91 10.90 51.12
N ALA A 424 -15.94 10.65 49.85
CA ALA A 424 -16.02 11.67 48.81
C ALA A 424 -17.36 12.43 48.87
N GLU A 425 -18.48 11.72 49.02
CA GLU A 425 -19.80 12.32 49.23
C GLU A 425 -19.92 13.15 50.49
N HIS A 426 -19.29 12.69 51.57
CA HIS A 426 -19.20 13.43 52.83
C HIS A 426 -18.36 14.70 52.64
N ALA A 427 -17.23 14.62 51.99
CA ALA A 427 -16.37 15.78 51.66
C ALA A 427 -17.08 16.80 50.77
N LEU A 428 -17.92 16.35 49.82
CA LEU A 428 -18.72 17.20 48.97
C LEU A 428 -19.89 17.89 49.69
N ARG A 429 -20.37 17.29 50.81
CA ARG A 429 -21.49 17.87 51.63
C ARG A 429 -20.98 18.74 52.76
N SER A 430 -19.74 18.59 53.21
CA SER A 430 -19.12 19.41 54.22
C SER A 430 -18.66 20.74 53.65
N GLU A 431 -19.04 21.84 54.28
CA GLU A 431 -18.84 23.28 54.11
C GLU A 431 -17.89 23.88 53.06
N ASP A 432 -17.18 23.08 52.29
CA ASP A 432 -16.14 23.56 51.35
C ASP A 432 -16.62 23.79 49.90
N ARG A 433 -17.92 23.76 49.65
CA ARG A 433 -18.46 24.03 48.33
C ARG A 433 -17.92 25.37 47.74
N LYS A 434 -17.89 26.39 48.59
CA LYS A 434 -17.33 27.70 48.17
C LYS A 434 -15.85 27.65 47.89
N LEU A 435 -15.08 26.87 48.69
CA LEU A 435 -13.68 26.67 48.47
C LEU A 435 -13.41 25.88 47.18
N PHE A 436 -14.18 24.85 46.91
CA PHE A 436 -14.11 24.10 45.66
C PHE A 436 -14.53 24.93 44.46
N GLU A 437 -15.57 25.75 44.56
CA GLU A 437 -15.98 26.69 43.50
C GLU A 437 -14.87 27.72 43.24
N GLN A 438 -14.25 28.29 44.28
CA GLN A 438 -13.11 29.19 44.14
C GLN A 438 -11.90 28.48 43.50
N ARG A 439 -11.59 27.24 43.93
CA ARG A 439 -10.51 26.46 43.35
C ARG A 439 -10.78 26.09 41.90
N HIS A 440 -12.02 25.74 41.59
CA HIS A 440 -12.46 25.46 40.21
C HIS A 440 -12.31 26.70 39.33
N HIS A 441 -12.74 27.90 39.83
CA HIS A 441 -12.53 29.14 39.10
C HIS A 441 -11.04 29.43 38.88
N GLN A 442 -10.22 29.30 39.90
CA GLN A 442 -8.75 29.51 39.78
C GLN A 442 -8.12 28.53 38.78
N LEU A 443 -8.51 27.28 38.80
CA LEU A 443 -8.00 26.27 37.86
C LEU A 443 -8.48 26.56 36.43
N ARG A 444 -9.74 26.98 36.25
CA ARG A 444 -10.28 27.36 34.97
C ARG A 444 -9.60 28.62 34.40
N ASP A 445 -9.36 29.61 35.24
CA ASP A 445 -8.67 30.84 34.84
C ASP A 445 -7.20 30.54 34.49
N ARG A 446 -6.55 29.63 35.24
CA ARG A 446 -5.20 29.13 34.93
C ARG A 446 -5.17 28.38 33.63
N LEU A 447 -6.14 27.50 33.39
CA LEU A 447 -6.28 26.76 32.12
C LEU A 447 -6.45 27.75 30.95
N ALA A 448 -7.36 28.72 31.08
CA ALA A 448 -7.56 29.74 30.05
C ALA A 448 -6.31 30.59 29.78
N GLN A 449 -5.49 30.85 30.80
CA GLN A 449 -4.20 31.52 30.63
C GLN A 449 -3.20 30.65 29.87
N ILE A 450 -3.12 29.35 30.19
CA ILE A 450 -2.24 28.39 29.51
C ILE A 450 -2.67 28.23 28.05
N GLU A 451 -3.95 28.06 27.79
CA GLU A 451 -4.51 28.00 26.43
C GLU A 451 -4.27 29.32 25.66
N GLY A 452 -4.53 30.46 26.29
CA GLY A 452 -4.32 31.76 25.67
C GLY A 452 -2.83 32.10 25.40
N ALA A 453 -1.92 31.53 26.18
CA ALA A 453 -0.48 31.63 25.98
C ALA A 453 0.06 30.61 25.01
N ASN A 454 -0.76 29.65 24.60
CA ASN A 454 -0.36 28.49 23.80
C ASN A 454 0.86 27.75 24.42
N ASP A 455 0.83 27.60 25.76
CA ASP A 455 1.93 27.02 26.54
C ASP A 455 1.75 25.49 26.65
N PRO A 456 2.51 24.71 25.89
CA PRO A 456 2.35 23.25 25.86
C PRO A 456 2.76 22.54 27.16
N VAL A 457 3.49 23.20 28.04
CA VAL A 457 3.98 22.63 29.32
C VAL A 457 3.27 23.18 30.54
N GLY A 458 2.29 24.05 30.36
CA GLY A 458 1.59 24.71 31.47
C GLY A 458 0.82 23.78 32.39
N LEU A 459 0.44 22.58 31.91
CA LEU A 459 -0.22 21.51 32.68
C LEU A 459 0.70 20.32 32.97
N ALA A 460 1.90 20.31 32.38
CA ALA A 460 2.86 19.23 32.51
C ALA A 460 3.29 18.98 33.96
N ASP A 461 3.51 17.73 34.30
CA ASP A 461 4.29 17.38 35.48
C ASP A 461 5.79 17.62 35.27
N THR A 462 6.61 17.45 36.31
CA THR A 462 8.05 17.71 36.26
C THR A 462 8.76 16.82 35.21
N SER A 463 8.33 15.57 35.06
CA SER A 463 8.90 14.60 34.13
C SER A 463 8.50 14.92 32.67
N GLU A 464 7.27 15.28 32.49
CA GLU A 464 6.71 15.68 31.17
C GLU A 464 7.35 16.97 30.68
N ALA A 465 7.49 17.96 31.54
CA ALA A 465 8.18 19.21 31.23
C ALA A 465 9.66 18.99 30.84
N GLU A 466 10.36 18.07 31.54
CA GLU A 466 11.72 17.69 31.17
C GLU A 466 11.79 17.01 29.79
N GLN A 467 10.82 16.14 29.50
CA GLN A 467 10.74 15.46 28.20
C GLN A 467 10.46 16.46 27.06
N TRP A 468 9.56 17.41 27.30
CA TRP A 468 9.29 18.47 26.36
C TRP A 468 10.53 19.30 26.05
N ASN A 469 11.23 19.76 27.07
CA ASN A 469 12.46 20.52 26.91
C ASN A 469 13.54 19.74 26.13
N LYS A 470 13.66 18.43 26.37
CA LYS A 470 14.55 17.56 25.60
C LYS A 470 14.15 17.46 24.12
N LEU A 471 12.85 17.41 23.82
CA LEU A 471 12.35 17.37 22.44
C LEU A 471 12.58 18.70 21.72
N GLU A 472 12.41 19.84 22.39
CA GLU A 472 12.74 21.17 21.84
C GLU A 472 14.25 21.31 21.59
N ASP A 473 15.10 20.84 22.50
CA ASP A 473 16.55 20.80 22.29
C ASP A 473 16.96 19.96 21.08
N ILE A 474 16.30 18.80 20.90
CA ILE A 474 16.52 17.94 19.73
C ILE A 474 16.06 18.64 18.46
N LYS A 475 14.93 19.32 18.48
CA LYS A 475 14.36 20.07 17.36
C LYS A 475 15.32 21.18 16.91
N VAL A 476 15.87 21.95 17.86
CA VAL A 476 16.87 22.99 17.58
C VAL A 476 18.14 22.40 16.95
N LYS A 477 18.63 21.27 17.47
CA LYS A 477 19.81 20.57 16.92
C LYS A 477 19.56 20.06 15.51
N LEU A 478 18.38 19.48 15.25
CA LEU A 478 18.00 18.97 13.93
C LEU A 478 17.80 20.10 12.90
N ALA A 479 17.38 21.28 13.33
CA ALA A 479 17.23 22.45 12.45
C ALA A 479 18.58 22.92 11.88
N GLY A 480 19.69 22.72 12.63
CA GLY A 480 21.04 23.05 12.19
C GLY A 480 21.71 22.04 11.27
N LEU A 481 21.10 20.88 11.03
CA LEU A 481 21.68 19.84 10.17
C LEU A 481 21.24 20.01 8.71
N PRO A 482 22.12 19.70 7.74
CA PRO A 482 21.79 19.75 6.33
C PRO A 482 20.65 18.78 6.00
N ALA A 483 19.83 19.14 5.00
CA ALA A 483 18.75 18.28 4.52
C ALA A 483 19.30 16.98 3.88
N GLY A 484 18.74 15.84 4.26
CA GLY A 484 19.12 14.53 3.74
C GLY A 484 18.17 13.44 4.25
N PRO A 485 18.14 12.27 3.61
CA PRO A 485 17.19 11.20 3.96
C PRO A 485 17.20 10.81 5.44
N ASP A 486 18.38 10.71 6.04
CA ASP A 486 18.57 10.35 7.46
C ASP A 486 18.11 11.48 8.40
N THR A 487 18.43 12.74 8.06
CA THR A 487 17.99 13.90 8.85
C THR A 487 16.50 14.15 8.73
N ASP A 488 15.89 13.85 7.60
CA ASP A 488 14.44 13.97 7.40
C ASP A 488 13.69 12.88 8.19
N ALA A 489 14.21 11.66 8.24
CA ALA A 489 13.68 10.60 9.08
C ALA A 489 13.76 10.95 10.59
N LEU A 490 14.85 11.57 11.02
CA LEU A 490 15.00 12.04 12.41
C LEU A 490 14.05 13.20 12.75
N ARG A 491 13.84 14.15 11.83
CA ARG A 491 12.85 15.22 11.97
C ARG A 491 11.43 14.68 12.09
N GLU A 492 11.08 13.71 11.25
CA GLU A 492 9.76 13.06 11.32
C GLU A 492 9.55 12.32 12.64
N ARG A 493 10.59 11.62 13.13
CA ARG A 493 10.54 10.93 14.43
C ARG A 493 10.39 11.91 15.59
N GLN A 494 11.11 13.04 15.56
CA GLN A 494 11.00 14.10 16.57
C GLN A 494 9.59 14.70 16.57
N ALA A 495 9.05 15.03 15.38
CA ALA A 495 7.70 15.59 15.26
C ALA A 495 6.61 14.63 15.77
N ARG A 496 6.76 13.32 15.53
CA ARG A 496 5.85 12.29 16.09
C ARG A 496 5.94 12.22 17.62
N ALA A 497 7.14 12.30 18.17
CA ALA A 497 7.35 12.28 19.62
C ALA A 497 6.79 13.55 20.29
N GLU A 498 6.97 14.71 19.66
CA GLU A 498 6.40 15.99 20.10
C GLU A 498 4.88 15.96 20.09
N CYS A 499 4.28 15.43 19.02
CA CYS A 499 2.83 15.26 18.91
C CYS A 499 2.29 14.30 19.97
N ALA A 500 2.96 13.16 20.20
CA ALA A 500 2.55 12.20 21.21
C ALA A 500 2.60 12.78 22.63
N LEU A 501 3.67 13.52 22.96
CA LEU A 501 3.80 14.17 24.26
C LEU A 501 2.79 15.32 24.43
N TYR A 502 2.53 16.11 23.38
CA TYR A 502 1.50 17.16 23.39
C TYR A 502 0.10 16.64 23.73
N TRP A 503 -0.23 15.42 23.30
CA TRP A 503 -1.51 14.78 23.63
C TRP A 503 -1.55 14.15 25.02
N GLN A 504 -0.41 13.97 25.67
CA GLN A 504 -0.32 13.51 27.06
C GLN A 504 -0.43 14.67 28.06
N LEU A 505 0.06 15.84 27.66
CA LEU A 505 -0.01 17.10 28.40
C LEU A 505 -1.41 17.73 28.39
#